data_3b53c0f3a2c924241978dd1801af9dd0
#
_entry.id   3b53c0f3a2c924241978dd1801af9dd0
#
_cell.length_a   1.000
_cell.length_b   1.000
_cell.length_c   1.000
_cell.angle_alpha   90.00
_cell.angle_beta   90.00
_cell.angle_gamma   90.00
#
_symmetry.space_group_name_H-M   'P 1'
#
loop_
_entity.id
_entity.type
_entity.pdbx_description
1 polymer ?
#
loop_
_entity_poly.entity_id
_entity_poly.type
_entity_poly.pdbx_seq_one_letter_code
_entity_poly.pdbx_strand_id
1 'polypeptide(L)'
;MQSGVLAVPEIKKLLQEHQLLQSLVIAPKAEMFTKITYDSRKARAQTLFICKGNFRPEYLASAKKAGATGYVAEQYYPEGDGMTAIIVSDIQKAMALLGAAFYNYPQNELFIIAYTGTKGKTTSAYFTRGILEQATGDRTALFSTIDRILGPNPDQRFKSDLTTPESLDLFHDMRQAINNGMDHLVMEVSSQAYKKSRVYGLKYDIGLFLNISPDHIGKNEHPTFEDYLFCKEQLLLNSKTCVINAETAYLLDVYQTAKASVGSENIYLYARKDAQLSFDVPVDFEIAN
;
A
#
# COMPACT_ATOMS: atom_id res chain seq x y z
N MET A 1 17.74 -10.44 -8.90
CA MET A 1 16.67 -10.85 -9.82
C MET A 1 16.31 -9.68 -10.73
N GLN A 2 16.01 -9.96 -11.99
CA GLN A 2 15.65 -8.93 -12.96
C GLN A 2 14.38 -8.21 -12.50
N SER A 3 14.32 -6.88 -12.71
CA SER A 3 13.08 -6.11 -12.69
C SER A 3 12.05 -6.83 -13.55
N GLY A 4 10.81 -6.92 -13.10
CA GLY A 4 9.75 -7.60 -13.84
C GLY A 4 9.57 -7.03 -15.25
N VAL A 5 8.91 -7.80 -16.05
CA VAL A 5 8.45 -7.40 -17.38
C VAL A 5 6.93 -7.51 -17.37
N LEU A 6 6.23 -6.49 -17.86
CA LEU A 6 4.79 -6.54 -18.07
C LEU A 6 4.48 -6.64 -19.57
N ALA A 7 3.87 -7.72 -19.98
CA ALA A 7 3.33 -7.88 -21.34
C ALA A 7 1.93 -7.26 -21.46
N VAL A 8 1.62 -6.67 -22.61
CA VAL A 8 0.31 -6.04 -22.86
C VAL A 8 -0.87 -7.00 -22.63
N PRO A 9 -0.81 -8.30 -23.01
CA PRO A 9 -1.88 -9.25 -22.70
C PRO A 9 -2.10 -9.47 -21.19
N GLU A 10 -1.02 -9.49 -20.39
CA GLU A 10 -1.09 -9.64 -18.94
C GLU A 10 -1.73 -8.41 -18.29
N ILE A 11 -1.32 -7.21 -18.71
CA ILE A 11 -1.91 -5.93 -18.27
C ILE A 11 -3.41 -5.93 -18.58
N LYS A 12 -3.79 -6.30 -19.83
CA LYS A 12 -5.18 -6.35 -20.24
C LYS A 12 -6.00 -7.28 -19.33
N LYS A 13 -5.53 -8.50 -19.14
CA LYS A 13 -6.18 -9.52 -18.30
C LYS A 13 -6.35 -9.00 -16.87
N LEU A 14 -5.26 -8.52 -16.26
CA LEU A 14 -5.26 -8.01 -14.88
C LEU A 14 -6.28 -6.88 -14.69
N LEU A 15 -6.26 -5.89 -15.56
CA LEU A 15 -7.17 -4.73 -15.45
C LEU A 15 -8.62 -5.09 -15.77
N GLN A 16 -8.88 -6.09 -16.63
CA GLN A 16 -10.22 -6.61 -16.90
C GLN A 16 -10.78 -7.39 -15.70
N GLU A 17 -10.00 -8.25 -15.07
CA GLU A 17 -10.39 -9.01 -13.88
C GLU A 17 -10.81 -8.08 -12.73
N HIS A 18 -10.17 -6.92 -12.62
CA HIS A 18 -10.51 -5.89 -11.64
C HIS A 18 -11.50 -4.82 -12.13
N GLN A 19 -12.09 -4.99 -13.34
CA GLN A 19 -13.07 -4.07 -13.93
C GLN A 19 -12.56 -2.63 -14.08
N LEU A 20 -11.27 -2.46 -14.27
CA LEU A 20 -10.63 -1.15 -14.41
C LEU A 20 -10.37 -0.75 -15.87
N LEU A 21 -10.25 -1.70 -16.79
CA LEU A 21 -9.93 -1.40 -18.18
C LEU A 21 -11.14 -0.82 -18.92
N GLN A 22 -10.99 0.39 -19.45
CA GLN A 22 -11.99 1.05 -20.30
C GLN A 22 -11.68 0.86 -21.79
N SER A 23 -10.44 1.14 -22.21
CA SER A 23 -10.01 0.93 -23.57
C SER A 23 -8.51 0.62 -23.66
N LEU A 24 -8.11 -0.01 -24.77
CA LEU A 24 -6.72 -0.38 -25.04
C LEU A 24 -6.44 -0.18 -26.54
N VAL A 25 -5.48 0.69 -26.84
CA VAL A 25 -4.94 0.89 -28.20
C VAL A 25 -3.48 0.45 -28.18
N ILE A 26 -3.16 -0.60 -28.91
CA ILE A 26 -1.81 -1.17 -28.94
C ILE A 26 -1.02 -0.55 -30.08
N ALA A 27 0.13 0.04 -29.76
CA ALA A 27 1.06 0.57 -30.77
C ALA A 27 1.87 -0.60 -31.41
N PRO A 28 2.24 -0.48 -32.70
CA PRO A 28 3.14 -1.43 -33.33
C PRO A 28 4.46 -1.52 -32.55
N LYS A 29 4.91 -2.74 -32.21
CA LYS A 29 6.17 -3.01 -31.49
C LYS A 29 6.18 -2.73 -29.98
N ALA A 30 5.06 -2.38 -29.34
CA ALA A 30 4.98 -2.18 -27.89
C ALA A 30 4.26 -3.38 -27.22
N GLU A 31 4.90 -4.55 -27.21
CA GLU A 31 4.31 -5.78 -26.67
C GLU A 31 4.63 -5.99 -25.19
N MET A 32 5.70 -5.36 -24.69
CA MET A 32 6.14 -5.51 -23.30
C MET A 32 6.82 -4.24 -22.77
N PHE A 33 6.77 -4.07 -21.46
CA PHE A 33 7.40 -2.98 -20.73
C PHE A 33 8.40 -3.53 -19.72
N THR A 34 9.63 -3.01 -19.78
CA THR A 34 10.74 -3.38 -18.88
C THR A 34 10.96 -2.34 -17.79
N LYS A 35 10.14 -1.30 -17.78
CA LYS A 35 10.10 -0.27 -16.75
C LYS A 35 8.70 0.27 -16.58
N ILE A 36 8.37 0.65 -15.34
CA ILE A 36 7.15 1.37 -14.98
C ILE A 36 7.52 2.59 -14.13
N THR A 37 6.90 3.74 -14.38
CA THR A 37 7.13 4.96 -13.58
C THR A 37 6.01 5.98 -13.78
N TYR A 38 5.79 6.82 -12.78
CA TYR A 38 4.96 8.03 -12.87
C TYR A 38 5.80 9.33 -12.89
N ASP A 39 7.13 9.21 -12.84
CA ASP A 39 8.07 10.35 -12.98
C ASP A 39 8.66 10.36 -14.37
N SER A 40 8.30 11.37 -15.19
CA SER A 40 8.77 11.48 -16.57
C SER A 40 10.30 11.61 -16.70
N ARG A 41 10.98 12.10 -15.67
CA ARG A 41 12.45 12.19 -15.61
C ARG A 41 13.11 10.82 -15.48
N LYS A 42 12.38 9.82 -14.99
CA LYS A 42 12.84 8.44 -14.85
C LYS A 42 12.46 7.56 -16.04
N ALA A 43 11.72 8.10 -17.02
CA ALA A 43 11.35 7.37 -18.23
C ALA A 43 12.57 7.03 -19.09
N ARG A 44 12.51 5.90 -19.78
CA ARG A 44 13.53 5.41 -20.75
C ARG A 44 12.86 4.45 -21.74
N ALA A 45 13.66 3.81 -22.59
CA ALA A 45 13.15 2.81 -23.55
C ALA A 45 12.26 1.76 -22.86
N GLN A 46 11.18 1.38 -23.54
CA GLN A 46 10.18 0.39 -23.06
C GLN A 46 9.55 0.71 -21.70
N THR A 47 9.42 2.01 -21.36
CA THR A 47 8.71 2.43 -20.15
C THR A 47 7.20 2.45 -20.38
N LEU A 48 6.45 1.89 -19.41
CA LEU A 48 5.04 2.16 -19.19
C LEU A 48 4.93 3.37 -18.24
N PHE A 49 4.43 4.50 -18.76
CA PHE A 49 4.29 5.73 -17.99
C PHE A 49 2.90 5.84 -17.37
N ILE A 50 2.82 6.14 -16.06
CA ILE A 50 1.55 6.27 -15.33
C ILE A 50 1.19 7.75 -15.17
N CYS A 51 0.09 8.17 -15.79
CA CYS A 51 -0.41 9.55 -15.75
C CYS A 51 -1.24 9.78 -14.48
N LYS A 52 -0.59 9.98 -13.32
CA LYS A 52 -1.28 10.10 -12.02
C LYS A 52 -1.02 11.42 -11.29
N GLY A 53 -1.88 11.76 -10.33
CA GLY A 53 -1.70 12.91 -9.44
C GLY A 53 -1.80 14.24 -10.17
N ASN A 54 -0.88 15.19 -9.88
CA ASN A 54 -0.79 16.50 -10.55
C ASN A 54 -0.19 16.35 -11.95
N PHE A 55 -0.70 15.39 -12.72
CA PHE A 55 -0.25 15.11 -14.08
C PHE A 55 -0.52 16.30 -15.00
N ARG A 56 0.45 16.54 -15.92
CA ARG A 56 0.32 17.49 -17.02
C ARG A 56 0.68 16.77 -18.32
N PRO A 57 -0.02 17.04 -19.44
CA PRO A 57 0.25 16.40 -20.74
C PRO A 57 1.72 16.49 -21.18
N GLU A 58 2.41 17.58 -20.83
CA GLU A 58 3.83 17.75 -21.14
C GLU A 58 4.73 16.69 -20.48
N TYR A 59 4.30 16.09 -19.35
CA TYR A 59 5.05 15.00 -18.72
C TYR A 59 4.97 13.72 -19.55
N LEU A 60 3.82 13.47 -20.20
CA LEU A 60 3.68 12.35 -21.13
C LEU A 60 4.54 12.57 -22.37
N ALA A 61 4.51 13.78 -22.96
CA ALA A 61 5.37 14.13 -24.08
C ALA A 61 6.86 13.95 -23.74
N SER A 62 7.27 14.36 -22.53
CA SER A 62 8.63 14.20 -22.05
C SER A 62 9.00 12.71 -21.87
N ALA A 63 8.12 11.92 -21.30
CA ALA A 63 8.32 10.47 -21.14
C ALA A 63 8.44 9.77 -22.49
N LYS A 64 7.60 10.12 -23.48
CA LYS A 64 7.67 9.62 -24.84
C LYS A 64 9.00 9.96 -25.50
N LYS A 65 9.46 11.22 -25.39
CA LYS A 65 10.77 11.67 -25.91
C LYS A 65 11.93 10.89 -25.28
N ALA A 66 11.78 10.47 -24.00
CA ALA A 66 12.75 9.65 -23.30
C ALA A 66 12.68 8.15 -23.66
N GLY A 67 11.74 7.75 -24.53
CA GLY A 67 11.61 6.38 -25.04
C GLY A 67 10.51 5.54 -24.39
N ALA A 68 9.59 6.15 -23.63
CA ALA A 68 8.40 5.43 -23.16
C ALA A 68 7.56 4.97 -24.38
N THR A 69 7.07 3.72 -24.32
CA THR A 69 6.33 3.09 -25.41
C THR A 69 4.87 2.83 -25.07
N GLY A 70 4.46 3.04 -23.82
CA GLY A 70 3.07 2.96 -23.39
C GLY A 70 2.76 3.90 -22.24
N TYR A 71 1.48 4.18 -22.06
CA TYR A 71 1.01 4.94 -20.91
C TYR A 71 -0.33 4.41 -20.38
N VAL A 72 -0.58 4.68 -19.10
CA VAL A 72 -1.85 4.40 -18.42
C VAL A 72 -2.44 5.73 -17.96
N ALA A 73 -3.71 5.96 -18.25
CA ALA A 73 -4.41 7.20 -17.91
C ALA A 73 -5.92 6.96 -17.77
N GLU A 74 -6.64 7.93 -17.21
CA GLU A 74 -8.12 7.91 -17.12
C GLU A 74 -8.79 8.45 -18.39
N GLN A 75 -8.01 9.03 -19.29
CA GLN A 75 -8.46 9.51 -20.59
C GLN A 75 -7.33 9.44 -21.62
N TYR A 76 -7.71 9.55 -22.88
CA TYR A 76 -6.73 9.62 -23.96
C TYR A 76 -6.03 10.99 -24.00
N TYR A 77 -4.74 10.96 -24.31
CA TYR A 77 -3.88 12.14 -24.47
C TYR A 77 -3.17 12.11 -25.82
N PRO A 78 -3.36 13.15 -26.69
CA PRO A 78 -2.67 13.25 -27.99
C PRO A 78 -1.14 13.25 -27.88
N GLU A 79 -0.59 13.72 -26.76
CA GLU A 79 0.86 13.69 -26.48
C GLU A 79 1.43 12.27 -26.47
N GLY A 80 0.57 11.28 -26.24
CA GLY A 80 0.88 9.84 -26.30
C GLY A 80 0.64 9.18 -27.65
N ASP A 81 0.32 9.90 -28.72
CA ASP A 81 0.10 9.34 -30.05
C ASP A 81 1.25 8.43 -30.47
N GLY A 82 0.91 7.23 -30.98
CA GLY A 82 1.90 6.24 -31.35
C GLY A 82 2.47 5.41 -30.19
N MET A 83 2.07 5.66 -28.96
CA MET A 83 2.32 4.80 -27.78
C MET A 83 1.13 3.84 -27.58
N THR A 84 1.37 2.73 -26.88
CA THR A 84 0.26 1.90 -26.38
C THR A 84 -0.49 2.69 -25.31
N ALA A 85 -1.78 2.97 -25.57
CA ALA A 85 -2.66 3.70 -24.66
C ALA A 85 -3.54 2.71 -23.87
N ILE A 86 -3.45 2.73 -22.54
CA ILE A 86 -4.22 1.91 -21.64
C ILE A 86 -5.10 2.85 -20.81
N ILE A 87 -6.40 2.90 -21.13
CA ILE A 87 -7.34 3.80 -20.47
C ILE A 87 -8.10 3.03 -19.40
N VAL A 88 -8.11 3.57 -18.19
CA VAL A 88 -8.65 2.94 -16.98
C VAL A 88 -9.66 3.85 -16.28
N SER A 89 -10.54 3.26 -15.50
CA SER A 89 -11.55 4.00 -14.70
C SER A 89 -10.98 4.61 -13.41
N ASP A 90 -9.85 4.08 -12.91
CA ASP A 90 -9.20 4.54 -11.68
C ASP A 90 -7.69 4.31 -11.79
N ILE A 91 -6.95 5.39 -12.00
CA ILE A 91 -5.51 5.36 -12.21
C ILE A 91 -4.73 4.91 -10.96
N GLN A 92 -5.24 5.20 -9.76
CA GLN A 92 -4.58 4.85 -8.52
C GLN A 92 -4.65 3.33 -8.27
N LYS A 93 -5.83 2.73 -8.45
CA LYS A 93 -6.00 1.28 -8.36
C LYS A 93 -5.23 0.56 -9.45
N ALA A 94 -5.29 1.06 -10.69
CA ALA A 94 -4.51 0.50 -11.79
C ALA A 94 -3.01 0.52 -11.51
N MET A 95 -2.48 1.65 -10.98
CA MET A 95 -1.08 1.77 -10.61
C MET A 95 -0.67 0.76 -9.51
N ALA A 96 -1.52 0.52 -8.52
CA ALA A 96 -1.25 -0.46 -7.47
C ALA A 96 -1.16 -1.88 -8.03
N LEU A 97 -2.13 -2.30 -8.84
CA LEU A 97 -2.14 -3.63 -9.45
C LEU A 97 -0.96 -3.84 -10.41
N LEU A 98 -0.69 -2.86 -11.26
CA LEU A 98 0.43 -2.92 -12.20
C LEU A 98 1.78 -2.89 -11.49
N GLY A 99 1.89 -2.15 -10.38
CA GLY A 99 3.07 -2.14 -9.52
C GLY A 99 3.31 -3.52 -8.89
N ALA A 100 2.27 -4.11 -8.29
CA ALA A 100 2.35 -5.45 -7.71
C ALA A 100 2.80 -6.49 -8.76
N ALA A 101 2.17 -6.49 -9.94
CA ALA A 101 2.50 -7.41 -11.02
C ALA A 101 3.93 -7.19 -11.56
N PHE A 102 4.32 -5.93 -11.81
CA PHE A 102 5.66 -5.59 -12.32
C PHE A 102 6.79 -6.04 -11.38
N TYR A 103 6.56 -5.95 -10.08
CA TYR A 103 7.51 -6.41 -9.06
C TYR A 103 7.27 -7.85 -8.62
N ASN A 104 6.52 -8.63 -9.41
CA ASN A 104 6.27 -10.06 -9.18
C ASN A 104 5.61 -10.36 -7.82
N TYR A 105 4.58 -9.56 -7.47
CA TYR A 105 3.76 -9.76 -6.28
C TYR A 105 4.55 -9.95 -4.97
N PRO A 106 5.44 -9.03 -4.59
CA PRO A 106 6.33 -9.19 -3.44
C PRO A 106 5.57 -9.35 -2.11
N GLN A 107 4.37 -8.84 -2.03
CA GLN A 107 3.49 -8.99 -0.86
C GLN A 107 3.13 -10.46 -0.55
N ASN A 108 3.26 -11.36 -1.50
CA ASN A 108 2.98 -12.79 -1.30
C ASN A 108 4.18 -13.56 -0.72
N GLU A 109 5.34 -12.92 -0.65
CA GLU A 109 6.59 -13.51 -0.17
C GLU A 109 7.00 -12.96 1.21
N LEU A 110 6.27 -11.97 1.73
CA LEU A 110 6.51 -11.33 3.03
C LEU A 110 5.39 -11.66 4.00
N PHE A 111 5.75 -11.90 5.27
CA PHE A 111 4.81 -11.87 6.38
C PHE A 111 4.62 -10.41 6.81
N ILE A 112 3.41 -9.87 6.62
CA ILE A 112 3.16 -8.43 6.76
C ILE A 112 2.35 -8.12 8.01
N ILE A 113 2.94 -7.31 8.90
CA ILE A 113 2.29 -6.75 10.09
C ILE A 113 2.04 -5.26 9.86
N ALA A 114 0.79 -4.85 9.87
CA ALA A 114 0.37 -3.50 9.51
C ALA A 114 -0.30 -2.77 10.67
N TYR A 115 0.07 -1.51 10.88
CA TYR A 115 -0.44 -0.66 11.94
C TYR A 115 -1.30 0.47 11.40
N THR A 116 -2.51 0.63 11.93
CA THR A 116 -3.30 1.86 11.77
C THR A 116 -3.67 2.45 13.12
N GLY A 117 -4.05 3.71 13.13
CA GLY A 117 -4.42 4.48 14.32
C GLY A 117 -4.17 5.96 14.09
N THR A 118 -4.72 6.81 14.93
CA THR A 118 -4.42 8.25 14.90
C THR A 118 -3.00 8.49 15.39
N LYS A 119 -2.62 7.88 16.52
CA LYS A 119 -1.32 8.02 17.18
C LYS A 119 -0.69 6.66 17.48
N GLY A 120 0.62 6.63 17.71
CA GLY A 120 1.34 5.45 18.19
C GLY A 120 1.85 4.49 17.10
N LYS A 121 1.43 4.63 15.83
CA LYS A 121 1.83 3.74 14.74
C LYS A 121 3.35 3.57 14.63
N THR A 122 4.07 4.67 14.53
CA THR A 122 5.54 4.67 14.38
C THR A 122 6.21 3.97 15.55
N THR A 123 5.86 4.35 16.78
CA THR A 123 6.43 3.74 17.99
C THR A 123 6.19 2.23 18.01
N SER A 124 4.94 1.80 17.80
CA SER A 124 4.59 0.38 17.76
C SER A 124 5.31 -0.38 16.67
N ALA A 125 5.41 0.20 15.47
CA ALA A 125 6.10 -0.43 14.34
C ALA A 125 7.59 -0.63 14.63
N TYR A 126 8.26 0.34 15.25
CA TYR A 126 9.68 0.19 15.63
C TYR A 126 9.89 -0.85 16.73
N PHE A 127 9.02 -0.88 17.76
CA PHE A 127 9.11 -1.91 18.80
C PHE A 127 8.90 -3.31 18.21
N THR A 128 7.87 -3.49 17.38
CA THR A 128 7.58 -4.79 16.75
C THR A 128 8.74 -5.22 15.85
N ARG A 129 9.28 -4.30 15.06
CA ARG A 129 10.47 -4.60 14.26
C ARG A 129 11.62 -5.07 15.16
N GLY A 130 11.94 -4.36 16.24
CA GLY A 130 13.03 -4.73 17.16
C GLY A 130 12.83 -6.12 17.79
N ILE A 131 11.59 -6.48 18.14
CA ILE A 131 11.26 -7.83 18.64
C ILE A 131 11.48 -8.88 17.55
N LEU A 132 10.98 -8.63 16.35
CA LEU A 132 11.11 -9.57 15.23
C LEU A 132 12.55 -9.74 14.76
N GLU A 133 13.36 -8.68 14.77
CA GLU A 133 14.79 -8.77 14.45
C GLU A 133 15.53 -9.77 15.35
N GLN A 134 15.23 -9.73 16.64
CA GLN A 134 15.80 -10.69 17.59
C GLN A 134 15.32 -12.13 17.33
N ALA A 135 14.05 -12.29 16.92
CA ALA A 135 13.47 -13.60 16.66
C ALA A 135 13.85 -14.18 15.29
N THR A 136 14.06 -13.33 14.28
CA THR A 136 14.27 -13.75 12.88
C THR A 136 15.71 -13.60 12.38
N GLY A 137 16.63 -13.05 13.19
CA GLY A 137 18.01 -12.78 12.79
C GLY A 137 18.11 -11.69 11.73
N ASP A 138 17.60 -10.49 12.05
CA ASP A 138 17.64 -9.27 11.23
C ASP A 138 16.92 -9.36 9.86
N ARG A 139 15.89 -10.20 9.75
CA ARG A 139 15.12 -10.39 8.49
C ARG A 139 13.80 -9.63 8.45
N THR A 140 13.74 -8.48 9.12
CA THR A 140 12.51 -7.67 9.21
C THR A 140 12.67 -6.28 8.60
N ALA A 141 11.96 -6.02 7.50
CA ALA A 141 11.86 -4.71 6.89
C ALA A 141 10.90 -3.79 7.68
N LEU A 142 11.05 -2.47 7.51
CA LEU A 142 10.17 -1.46 8.13
C LEU A 142 9.79 -0.39 7.11
N PHE A 143 8.48 -0.09 7.00
CA PHE A 143 7.98 1.09 6.29
C PHE A 143 7.24 1.98 7.28
N SER A 144 7.82 3.10 7.61
CA SER A 144 7.31 4.02 8.63
C SER A 144 7.29 5.47 8.17
N THR A 145 6.73 6.34 8.99
CA THR A 145 6.75 7.79 8.77
C THR A 145 8.17 8.36 8.77
N ILE A 146 9.09 7.75 9.52
CA ILE A 146 10.47 8.23 9.67
C ILE A 146 11.38 7.63 8.61
N ASP A 147 11.43 6.30 8.58
CA ASP A 147 12.35 5.56 7.72
C ASP A 147 11.66 4.43 6.94
N ARG A 148 12.26 4.09 5.82
CA ARG A 148 12.11 2.81 5.15
C ARG A 148 13.40 2.03 5.32
N ILE A 149 13.31 0.83 5.89
CA ILE A 149 14.44 -0.06 6.16
C ILE A 149 14.19 -1.32 5.33
N LEU A 150 15.01 -1.53 4.31
CA LEU A 150 14.84 -2.60 3.33
C LEU A 150 15.85 -3.75 3.51
N GLY A 151 16.67 -3.69 4.54
CA GLY A 151 17.68 -4.70 4.79
C GLY A 151 18.55 -4.36 6.01
N PRO A 152 19.50 -5.24 6.36
CA PRO A 152 20.31 -5.08 7.57
C PRO A 152 21.41 -4.01 7.44
N ASN A 153 21.77 -3.62 6.21
CA ASN A 153 22.88 -2.69 6.00
C ASN A 153 22.42 -1.22 6.09
N PRO A 154 23.29 -0.30 6.57
CA PRO A 154 22.95 1.11 6.70
C PRO A 154 22.53 1.80 5.38
N ASP A 155 23.08 1.40 4.25
CA ASP A 155 22.75 1.91 2.91
C ASP A 155 21.39 1.42 2.38
N GLN A 156 20.77 0.49 3.08
CA GLN A 156 19.42 -0.03 2.82
C GLN A 156 18.37 0.64 3.69
N ARG A 157 18.74 1.70 4.39
CA ARG A 157 17.86 2.54 5.21
C ARG A 157 17.87 3.96 4.69
N PHE A 158 16.69 4.53 4.47
CA PHE A 158 16.54 5.90 3.99
C PHE A 158 15.28 6.55 4.55
N LYS A 159 15.30 7.88 4.62
CA LYS A 159 14.21 8.69 5.13
C LYS A 159 12.96 8.50 4.28
N SER A 160 11.81 8.40 4.94
CA SER A 160 10.50 8.34 4.27
C SER A 160 10.02 9.72 3.87
N ASP A 161 9.43 9.80 2.67
CA ASP A 161 8.70 11.00 2.21
C ASP A 161 7.23 10.96 2.63
N LEU A 162 6.69 9.76 2.83
CA LEU A 162 5.30 9.50 3.19
C LEU A 162 5.24 8.37 4.22
N THR A 163 4.27 8.42 5.13
CA THR A 163 4.00 7.33 6.10
C THR A 163 3.77 5.99 5.40
N THR A 164 2.99 6.00 4.33
CA THR A 164 2.77 4.86 3.44
C THR A 164 3.17 5.31 2.04
N PRO A 165 4.14 4.67 1.39
CA PRO A 165 4.61 5.06 0.05
C PRO A 165 3.50 5.04 -1.01
N GLU A 166 3.71 5.70 -2.13
CA GLU A 166 2.90 5.52 -3.33
C GLU A 166 3.00 4.05 -3.79
N SER A 167 1.92 3.51 -4.35
CA SER A 167 1.84 2.06 -4.59
C SER A 167 3.00 1.49 -5.42
N LEU A 168 3.45 2.24 -6.42
CA LEU A 168 4.58 1.79 -7.25
C LEU A 168 5.89 1.71 -6.47
N ASP A 169 6.14 2.69 -5.59
CA ASP A 169 7.32 2.71 -4.72
C ASP A 169 7.16 1.65 -3.61
N LEU A 170 5.95 1.44 -3.10
CA LEU A 170 5.64 0.42 -2.10
C LEU A 170 6.05 -1.00 -2.56
N PHE A 171 5.57 -1.40 -3.75
CA PHE A 171 5.90 -2.74 -4.28
C PHE A 171 7.34 -2.85 -4.74
N HIS A 172 7.94 -1.76 -5.23
CA HIS A 172 9.38 -1.70 -5.49
C HIS A 172 10.18 -1.99 -4.22
N ASP A 173 9.87 -1.28 -3.13
CA ASP A 173 10.60 -1.40 -1.87
C ASP A 173 10.38 -2.76 -1.20
N MET A 174 9.17 -3.33 -1.30
CA MET A 174 8.93 -4.72 -0.87
C MET A 174 9.83 -5.71 -1.64
N ARG A 175 9.94 -5.56 -2.96
CA ARG A 175 10.82 -6.41 -3.79
C ARG A 175 12.29 -6.22 -3.41
N GLN A 176 12.72 -4.99 -3.14
CA GLN A 176 14.09 -4.73 -2.67
C GLN A 176 14.34 -5.36 -1.30
N ALA A 177 13.38 -5.28 -0.38
CA ALA A 177 13.48 -5.92 0.93
C ALA A 177 13.69 -7.44 0.80
N ILE A 178 12.90 -8.12 -0.04
CA ILE A 178 13.06 -9.56 -0.31
C ILE A 178 14.43 -9.85 -0.91
N ASN A 179 14.89 -9.06 -1.87
CA ASN A 179 16.21 -9.23 -2.48
C ASN A 179 17.35 -9.04 -1.47
N ASN A 180 17.12 -8.27 -0.40
CA ASN A 180 18.04 -8.08 0.71
C ASN A 180 17.90 -9.16 1.81
N GLY A 181 17.07 -10.18 1.60
CA GLY A 181 16.90 -11.30 2.52
C GLY A 181 15.82 -11.11 3.58
N MET A 182 14.97 -10.09 3.46
CA MET A 182 13.83 -9.89 4.37
C MET A 182 12.69 -10.86 4.04
N ASP A 183 12.06 -11.41 5.05
CA ASP A 183 10.87 -12.25 4.95
C ASP A 183 9.70 -11.72 5.81
N HIS A 184 9.95 -10.70 6.63
CA HIS A 184 8.95 -9.98 7.41
C HIS A 184 8.94 -8.51 7.04
N LEU A 185 7.75 -7.91 7.10
CA LEU A 185 7.56 -6.47 6.92
C LEU A 185 6.65 -5.94 8.02
N VAL A 186 7.14 -4.96 8.77
CA VAL A 186 6.30 -4.14 9.65
C VAL A 186 6.04 -2.81 8.95
N MET A 187 4.77 -2.39 8.84
CA MET A 187 4.45 -1.15 8.14
C MET A 187 3.36 -0.32 8.80
N GLU A 188 3.50 0.99 8.67
CA GLU A 188 2.43 1.93 8.99
C GLU A 188 1.49 2.08 7.79
N VAL A 189 0.18 2.00 8.03
CA VAL A 189 -0.85 2.26 7.03
C VAL A 189 -1.69 3.45 7.47
N SER A 190 -1.50 4.56 6.80
CA SER A 190 -2.28 5.78 7.04
C SER A 190 -3.67 5.68 6.42
N SER A 191 -4.64 6.44 6.92
CA SER A 191 -5.97 6.56 6.30
C SER A 191 -5.89 7.05 4.85
N GLN A 192 -4.95 7.96 4.56
CA GLN A 192 -4.68 8.45 3.22
C GLN A 192 -4.18 7.36 2.26
N ALA A 193 -3.55 6.29 2.78
CA ALA A 193 -3.14 5.17 1.95
C ALA A 193 -4.33 4.45 1.32
N TYR A 194 -5.41 4.27 2.08
CA TYR A 194 -6.66 3.72 1.55
C TYR A 194 -7.41 4.73 0.68
N LYS A 195 -7.56 5.97 1.13
CA LYS A 195 -8.24 7.03 0.36
C LYS A 195 -7.62 7.23 -1.03
N LYS A 196 -6.31 7.08 -1.15
CA LYS A 196 -5.55 7.22 -2.40
C LYS A 196 -5.18 5.88 -3.04
N SER A 197 -5.81 4.80 -2.63
CA SER A 197 -5.59 3.44 -3.16
C SER A 197 -4.12 2.98 -3.21
N ARG A 198 -3.24 3.53 -2.35
CA ARG A 198 -1.81 3.19 -2.33
C ARG A 198 -1.56 1.73 -1.96
N VAL A 199 -2.45 1.15 -1.16
CA VAL A 199 -2.40 -0.23 -0.68
C VAL A 199 -3.48 -1.11 -1.30
N TYR A 200 -4.03 -0.71 -2.45
CA TYR A 200 -5.06 -1.47 -3.14
C TYR A 200 -4.55 -2.85 -3.56
N GLY A 201 -5.31 -3.88 -3.23
CA GLY A 201 -4.93 -5.29 -3.48
C GLY A 201 -3.94 -5.89 -2.46
N LEU A 202 -3.45 -5.10 -1.49
CA LEU A 202 -2.59 -5.61 -0.43
C LEU A 202 -3.43 -6.32 0.64
N LYS A 203 -2.93 -7.47 1.12
CA LYS A 203 -3.46 -8.21 2.27
C LYS A 203 -2.37 -8.32 3.33
N TYR A 204 -2.77 -8.23 4.61
CA TYR A 204 -1.86 -8.30 5.75
C TYR A 204 -2.06 -9.61 6.49
N ASP A 205 -0.98 -10.16 7.04
CA ASP A 205 -1.08 -11.32 7.92
C ASP A 205 -1.66 -10.89 9.27
N ILE A 206 -1.20 -9.75 9.80
CA ILE A 206 -1.73 -9.16 11.03
C ILE A 206 -2.00 -7.66 10.81
N GLY A 207 -3.22 -7.23 11.09
CA GLY A 207 -3.61 -5.83 11.11
C GLY A 207 -3.89 -5.35 12.53
N LEU A 208 -3.22 -4.28 12.95
CA LEU A 208 -3.37 -3.72 14.29
C LEU A 208 -4.09 -2.37 14.25
N PHE A 209 -5.18 -2.25 14.99
CA PHE A 209 -5.92 -1.00 15.19
C PHE A 209 -5.63 -0.43 16.58
N LEU A 210 -4.82 0.63 16.63
CA LEU A 210 -4.32 1.17 17.89
C LEU A 210 -5.31 2.10 18.58
N ASN A 211 -5.86 3.04 17.83
CA ASN A 211 -6.80 4.05 18.35
C ASN A 211 -7.37 4.89 17.22
N ILE A 212 -8.46 5.61 17.53
CA ILE A 212 -9.01 6.64 16.67
C ILE A 212 -9.47 7.86 17.48
N SER A 213 -9.16 9.03 16.98
CA SER A 213 -9.69 10.32 17.44
C SER A 213 -9.78 11.28 16.26
N PRO A 214 -10.59 12.34 16.30
CA PRO A 214 -10.68 13.31 15.22
C PRO A 214 -9.29 13.87 14.86
N ASP A 215 -8.88 13.66 13.61
CA ASP A 215 -7.63 14.14 13.03
C ASP A 215 -7.74 14.10 11.50
N HIS A 216 -6.89 14.83 10.79
CA HIS A 216 -6.87 14.84 9.33
C HIS A 216 -8.23 15.13 8.65
N ILE A 217 -9.07 15.97 9.27
CA ILE A 217 -10.36 16.39 8.71
C ILE A 217 -10.17 17.75 8.05
N GLY A 218 -10.36 17.84 6.74
CA GLY A 218 -10.17 19.09 6.00
C GLY A 218 -10.33 18.93 4.49
N LYS A 219 -10.30 20.06 3.78
CA LYS A 219 -10.57 20.13 2.34
C LYS A 219 -9.69 19.22 1.47
N ASN A 220 -8.41 19.02 1.87
CA ASN A 220 -7.43 18.22 1.13
C ASN A 220 -7.14 16.86 1.81
N GLU A 221 -7.87 16.55 2.85
CA GLU A 221 -7.72 15.34 3.65
C GLU A 221 -9.03 14.54 3.64
N HIS A 222 -9.55 14.15 4.81
CA HIS A 222 -10.86 13.49 4.91
C HIS A 222 -11.97 14.55 4.99
N PRO A 223 -13.06 14.44 4.21
CA PRO A 223 -14.14 15.42 4.29
C PRO A 223 -14.91 15.37 5.61
N THR A 224 -14.97 14.18 6.23
CA THR A 224 -15.64 13.95 7.50
C THR A 224 -14.86 12.96 8.38
N PHE A 225 -15.25 12.86 9.64
CA PHE A 225 -14.68 11.86 10.55
C PHE A 225 -15.06 10.44 10.13
N GLU A 226 -16.26 10.23 9.63
CA GLU A 226 -16.75 8.93 9.16
C GLU A 226 -15.89 8.42 7.99
N ASP A 227 -15.54 9.29 7.02
CA ASP A 227 -14.60 8.94 5.94
C ASP A 227 -13.21 8.57 6.49
N TYR A 228 -12.76 9.28 7.53
CA TYR A 228 -11.49 8.97 8.19
C TYR A 228 -11.51 7.62 8.92
N LEU A 229 -12.56 7.35 9.71
CA LEU A 229 -12.78 6.07 10.39
C LEU A 229 -12.88 4.94 9.38
N PHE A 230 -13.76 5.07 8.38
CA PHE A 230 -13.94 4.10 7.31
C PHE A 230 -12.61 3.73 6.62
N CYS A 231 -11.78 4.74 6.29
CA CYS A 231 -10.48 4.48 5.68
C CYS A 231 -9.52 3.70 6.60
N LYS A 232 -9.58 3.90 7.92
CA LYS A 232 -8.75 3.13 8.86
C LYS A 232 -9.24 1.71 9.05
N GLU A 233 -10.55 1.52 9.09
CA GLU A 233 -11.18 0.21 9.22
C GLU A 233 -10.88 -0.72 8.03
N GLN A 234 -10.55 -0.15 6.85
CA GLN A 234 -10.14 -0.93 5.69
C GLN A 234 -8.91 -1.82 5.98
N LEU A 235 -8.06 -1.45 6.93
CA LEU A 235 -6.95 -2.31 7.36
C LEU A 235 -7.47 -3.65 7.89
N LEU A 236 -8.50 -3.62 8.73
CA LEU A 236 -9.09 -4.82 9.33
C LEU A 236 -9.73 -5.71 8.26
N LEU A 237 -10.44 -5.11 7.28
CA LEU A 237 -11.04 -5.82 6.14
C LEU A 237 -9.99 -6.48 5.22
N ASN A 238 -8.74 -6.05 5.29
CA ASN A 238 -7.66 -6.57 4.48
C ASN A 238 -6.62 -7.37 5.29
N SER A 239 -6.95 -7.77 6.50
CA SER A 239 -6.08 -8.55 7.39
C SER A 239 -6.60 -9.98 7.57
N LYS A 240 -5.70 -10.94 7.77
CA LYS A 240 -6.03 -12.34 8.13
C LYS A 240 -6.31 -12.48 9.62
N THR A 241 -5.58 -11.71 10.43
CA THR A 241 -5.74 -11.61 11.88
C THR A 241 -5.83 -10.15 12.27
N CYS A 242 -6.76 -9.81 13.14
CA CYS A 242 -6.98 -8.45 13.65
C CYS A 242 -6.59 -8.36 15.12
N VAL A 243 -5.79 -7.37 15.48
CA VAL A 243 -5.46 -7.04 16.87
C VAL A 243 -5.97 -5.63 17.16
N ILE A 244 -6.85 -5.48 18.14
CA ILE A 244 -7.57 -4.23 18.41
C ILE A 244 -7.32 -3.77 19.83
N ASN A 245 -6.98 -2.51 20.01
CA ASN A 245 -7.02 -1.89 21.32
C ASN A 245 -8.47 -1.70 21.77
N ALA A 246 -8.90 -2.43 22.80
CA ALA A 246 -10.26 -2.36 23.32
C ALA A 246 -10.60 -1.01 23.99
N GLU A 247 -9.60 -0.19 24.30
CA GLU A 247 -9.79 1.16 24.81
C GLU A 247 -9.99 2.22 23.72
N THR A 248 -10.05 1.80 22.44
CA THR A 248 -10.26 2.75 21.33
C THR A 248 -11.66 3.37 21.37
N ALA A 249 -11.76 4.62 21.00
CA ALA A 249 -13.07 5.18 20.67
C ALA A 249 -13.71 4.39 19.50
N TYR A 250 -15.04 4.35 19.44
CA TYR A 250 -15.78 3.59 18.41
C TYR A 250 -15.44 2.09 18.38
N LEU A 251 -15.13 1.50 19.54
CA LEU A 251 -14.77 0.08 19.66
C LEU A 251 -15.79 -0.84 19.00
N LEU A 252 -17.09 -0.59 19.16
CA LEU A 252 -18.15 -1.41 18.58
C LEU A 252 -18.06 -1.45 17.06
N ASP A 253 -17.90 -0.30 16.39
CA ASP A 253 -17.80 -0.20 14.94
C ASP A 253 -16.55 -0.91 14.42
N VAL A 254 -15.40 -0.65 15.05
CA VAL A 254 -14.11 -1.26 14.76
C VAL A 254 -14.16 -2.78 14.90
N TYR A 255 -14.76 -3.28 16.00
CA TYR A 255 -14.91 -4.71 16.26
C TYR A 255 -15.86 -5.39 15.26
N GLN A 256 -16.99 -4.75 14.95
CA GLN A 256 -17.94 -5.27 13.95
C GLN A 256 -17.31 -5.33 12.55
N THR A 257 -16.53 -4.32 12.19
CA THR A 257 -15.79 -4.31 10.92
C THR A 257 -14.78 -5.45 10.85
N ALA A 258 -14.01 -5.69 11.90
CA ALA A 258 -13.10 -6.84 11.97
C ALA A 258 -13.87 -8.17 11.84
N LYS A 259 -14.99 -8.30 12.57
CA LYS A 259 -15.82 -9.51 12.56
C LYS A 259 -16.47 -9.80 11.20
N ALA A 260 -16.73 -8.76 10.40
CA ALA A 260 -17.22 -8.92 9.03
C ALA A 260 -16.15 -9.47 8.05
N SER A 261 -14.87 -9.36 8.41
CA SER A 261 -13.75 -9.78 7.56
C SER A 261 -13.18 -11.14 7.96
N VAL A 262 -13.02 -11.37 9.26
CA VAL A 262 -12.40 -12.59 9.82
C VAL A 262 -13.30 -13.21 10.87
N GLY A 263 -13.18 -14.51 11.11
CA GLY A 263 -13.88 -15.17 12.21
C GLY A 263 -13.41 -14.65 13.57
N SER A 264 -14.28 -14.76 14.57
CA SER A 264 -13.98 -14.27 15.93
C SER A 264 -12.69 -14.87 16.52
N GLU A 265 -12.33 -16.05 16.08
CA GLU A 265 -11.09 -16.76 16.46
C GLU A 265 -9.83 -16.09 15.94
N ASN A 266 -9.95 -15.16 15.00
CA ASN A 266 -8.86 -14.39 14.41
C ASN A 266 -8.87 -12.91 14.83
N ILE A 267 -9.66 -12.57 15.88
CA ILE A 267 -9.71 -11.24 16.47
C ILE A 267 -9.19 -11.33 17.89
N TYR A 268 -8.18 -10.52 18.18
CA TYR A 268 -7.58 -10.42 19.51
C TYR A 268 -7.73 -9.00 20.03
N LEU A 269 -8.18 -8.86 21.29
CA LEU A 269 -8.32 -7.59 21.96
C LEU A 269 -7.32 -7.47 23.11
N TYR A 270 -6.73 -6.29 23.22
CA TYR A 270 -5.90 -5.95 24.35
C TYR A 270 -6.38 -4.68 25.03
N ALA A 271 -6.24 -4.61 26.35
CA ALA A 271 -6.56 -3.43 27.15
C ALA A 271 -5.62 -3.34 28.35
N ARG A 272 -5.55 -2.17 28.99
CA ARG A 272 -4.95 -2.08 30.33
C ARG A 272 -5.83 -2.84 31.33
N LYS A 273 -5.20 -3.41 32.32
CA LYS A 273 -5.92 -3.98 33.47
C LYS A 273 -6.82 -2.91 34.09
N ASP A 274 -8.02 -3.25 34.43
CA ASP A 274 -9.04 -2.35 34.99
C ASP A 274 -9.54 -1.23 34.02
N ALA A 275 -9.28 -1.33 32.73
CA ALA A 275 -9.79 -0.36 31.75
C ALA A 275 -11.33 -0.41 31.68
N GLN A 276 -11.97 0.75 31.65
CA GLN A 276 -13.41 0.86 31.38
C GLN A 276 -13.63 0.87 29.86
N LEU A 277 -14.19 -0.20 29.34
CA LEU A 277 -14.47 -0.33 27.91
C LEU A 277 -15.82 0.28 27.56
N SER A 278 -15.92 0.90 26.38
CA SER A 278 -17.16 1.47 25.87
C SER A 278 -18.18 0.41 25.39
N PHE A 279 -17.71 -0.82 25.22
CA PHE A 279 -18.52 -1.97 24.80
C PHE A 279 -18.00 -3.23 25.49
N ASP A 280 -18.89 -4.12 25.93
CA ASP A 280 -18.52 -5.36 26.61
C ASP A 280 -18.00 -6.39 25.59
N VAL A 281 -16.71 -6.66 25.64
CA VAL A 281 -16.00 -7.64 24.80
C VAL A 281 -14.99 -8.40 25.66
N PRO A 282 -14.74 -9.68 25.36
CA PRO A 282 -13.68 -10.42 26.01
C PRO A 282 -12.31 -9.83 25.61
N VAL A 283 -11.48 -9.51 26.60
CA VAL A 283 -10.11 -9.04 26.39
C VAL A 283 -9.18 -10.24 26.45
N ASP A 284 -8.38 -10.45 25.41
CA ASP A 284 -7.45 -11.59 25.31
C ASP A 284 -6.12 -11.31 26.05
N PHE A 285 -5.69 -10.05 26.04
CA PHE A 285 -4.44 -9.63 26.66
C PHE A 285 -4.62 -8.42 27.56
N GLU A 286 -4.38 -8.59 28.86
CA GLU A 286 -4.34 -7.50 29.83
C GLU A 286 -2.92 -6.98 29.99
N ILE A 287 -2.75 -5.66 29.92
CA ILE A 287 -1.48 -4.98 30.14
C ILE A 287 -1.48 -4.47 31.58
N ALA A 288 -0.52 -4.93 32.38
CA ALA A 288 -0.28 -4.39 33.71
C ALA A 288 0.27 -2.97 33.62
N ASN A 289 -0.17 -2.11 34.57
CA ASN A 289 0.32 -0.74 34.70
C ASN A 289 1.76 -0.69 35.19
#